data_2c185d6041e554734a303323694621b3
#
_entry.id   2c185d6041e554734a303323694621b3
#
_cell.length_a   1.000
_cell.length_b   1.000
_cell.length_c   1.000
_cell.angle_alpha   90.00
_cell.angle_beta   90.00
_cell.angle_gamma   90.00
#
_symmetry.space_group_name_H-M   'P 1'
#
loop_
_entity.id
_entity.type
_entity.pdbx_description
1 polymer ?
#
loop_
_entity_poly.entity_id
_entity_poly.type
_entity_poly.pdbx_seq_one_letter_code
_entity_poly.pdbx_strand_id
1 'polypeptide(L)'
;MFLSSYENRLDKKGRVSVPASYRSYLSNLGYNGVICYPSFNNHSIEAWPQDRIEKISNTIDSLNPFEEKRDFFATSILSESINLQFDGEGRISLTPKLLKHAKIKNKMLFVGQGKTFQIWEPTNFEKFKANAKKKSNLNRASLKWELQLNK
;
A
#
# COMPACT_ATOMS: atom_id res chain seq x y z
N MET A 1 -11.97 6.56 0.87
CA MET A 1 -10.97 5.76 1.61
C MET A 1 -10.91 4.33 1.11
N PHE A 2 -9.77 3.69 1.32
CA PHE A 2 -9.60 2.26 1.04
C PHE A 2 -9.95 1.48 2.30
N LEU A 3 -11.02 0.72 2.24
CA LEU A 3 -11.51 -0.10 3.34
C LEU A 3 -11.70 -1.54 2.86
N SER A 4 -11.80 -2.47 3.80
CA SER A 4 -12.03 -3.88 3.55
C SER A 4 -10.86 -4.55 2.83
N SER A 5 -10.97 -5.84 2.66
CA SER A 5 -10.02 -6.63 1.89
C SER A 5 -10.75 -7.42 0.81
N TYR A 6 -10.10 -7.59 -0.34
CA TYR A 6 -10.67 -8.26 -1.50
C TYR A 6 -9.62 -9.18 -2.12
N GLU A 7 -10.01 -10.41 -2.41
CA GLU A 7 -9.12 -11.35 -3.09
C GLU A 7 -9.38 -11.33 -4.59
N ASN A 8 -8.31 -11.23 -5.38
CA ASN A 8 -8.38 -11.31 -6.83
C ASN A 8 -7.24 -12.21 -7.35
N ARG A 9 -7.35 -12.62 -8.60
CA ARG A 9 -6.36 -13.49 -9.24
C ARG A 9 -5.52 -12.74 -10.25
N LEU A 10 -4.23 -13.07 -10.27
CA LEU A 10 -3.30 -12.64 -11.28
C LEU A 10 -3.57 -13.40 -12.58
N ASP A 11 -3.64 -12.71 -13.71
CA ASP A 11 -3.73 -13.37 -15.01
C ASP A 11 -2.33 -13.81 -15.50
N LYS A 12 -2.31 -14.50 -16.65
CA LYS A 12 -1.05 -15.02 -17.21
C LYS A 12 -0.06 -13.94 -17.64
N LYS A 13 -0.55 -12.70 -17.84
CA LYS A 13 0.26 -11.56 -18.25
C LYS A 13 0.68 -10.67 -17.09
N GLY A 14 0.43 -11.10 -15.85
CA GLY A 14 0.79 -10.32 -14.66
C GLY A 14 -0.17 -9.20 -14.34
N ARG A 15 -1.39 -9.22 -14.88
CA ARG A 15 -2.40 -8.21 -14.62
C ARG A 15 -3.39 -8.71 -13.56
N VAL A 16 -3.93 -7.76 -12.80
CA VAL A 16 -4.94 -8.05 -11.78
C VAL A 16 -5.96 -6.91 -11.74
N SER A 17 -7.23 -7.27 -11.58
CA SER A 17 -8.30 -6.27 -11.40
C SER A 17 -8.18 -5.65 -10.01
N VAL A 18 -8.16 -4.32 -9.96
CA VAL A 18 -8.22 -3.58 -8.71
C VAL A 18 -9.69 -3.50 -8.26
N PRO A 19 -10.00 -3.65 -6.96
CA PRO A 19 -11.38 -3.56 -6.51
C PRO A 19 -12.07 -2.29 -6.98
N ALA A 20 -13.33 -2.43 -7.39
CA ALA A 20 -14.10 -1.31 -7.97
C ALA A 20 -14.19 -0.11 -7.02
N SER A 21 -14.36 -0.37 -5.71
CA SER A 21 -14.42 0.70 -4.71
C SER A 21 -13.10 1.46 -4.60
N TYR A 22 -11.97 0.77 -4.76
CA TYR A 22 -10.64 1.39 -4.75
C TYR A 22 -10.43 2.25 -6.00
N ARG A 23 -10.85 1.75 -7.17
CA ARG A 23 -10.77 2.50 -8.42
C ARG A 23 -11.66 3.76 -8.37
N SER A 24 -12.85 3.64 -7.79
CA SER A 24 -13.76 4.78 -7.64
C SER A 24 -13.15 5.87 -6.76
N TYR A 25 -12.54 5.48 -5.65
CA TYR A 25 -11.89 6.44 -4.77
C TYR A 25 -10.75 7.17 -5.49
N LEU A 26 -9.91 6.44 -6.22
CA LEU A 26 -8.81 7.03 -7.00
C LEU A 26 -9.32 7.95 -8.11
N SER A 27 -10.38 7.53 -8.80
CA SER A 27 -11.01 8.32 -9.86
C SER A 27 -11.58 9.63 -9.33
N ASN A 28 -12.21 9.60 -8.15
CA ASN A 28 -12.72 10.81 -7.50
C ASN A 28 -11.60 11.78 -7.10
N LEU A 29 -10.39 11.27 -6.89
CA LEU A 29 -9.20 12.11 -6.66
C LEU A 29 -8.57 12.60 -7.98
N GLY A 30 -9.08 12.15 -9.12
CA GLY A 30 -8.55 12.51 -10.43
C GLY A 30 -7.44 11.61 -10.94
N TYR A 31 -7.26 10.42 -10.36
CA TYR A 31 -6.18 9.50 -10.73
C TYR A 31 -6.70 8.28 -11.50
N ASN A 32 -5.97 7.89 -12.53
CA ASN A 32 -6.25 6.69 -13.33
C ASN A 32 -5.19 5.62 -13.09
N GLY A 33 -4.76 5.48 -11.87
CA GLY A 33 -3.73 4.53 -11.49
C GLY A 33 -3.34 4.70 -10.04
N VAL A 34 -2.29 4.01 -9.64
CA VAL A 34 -1.78 4.02 -8.29
C VAL A 34 -0.26 3.86 -8.30
N ILE A 35 0.42 4.42 -7.33
CA ILE A 35 1.86 4.30 -7.21
C ILE A 35 2.16 3.17 -6.22
N CYS A 36 2.95 2.19 -6.66
CA CYS A 36 3.28 1.02 -5.87
C CYS A 36 4.78 0.95 -5.59
N TYR A 37 5.13 0.47 -4.40
CA TYR A 37 6.50 0.15 -4.07
C TYR A 37 6.55 -1.05 -3.11
N PRO A 38 7.67 -1.81 -3.11
CA PRO A 38 7.79 -2.94 -2.19
C PRO A 38 7.96 -2.42 -0.76
N SER A 39 7.13 -2.92 0.15
CA SER A 39 7.27 -2.54 1.57
C SER A 39 8.65 -2.93 2.08
N PHE A 40 9.30 -2.02 2.81
CA PHE A 40 10.57 -2.35 3.46
C PHE A 40 10.38 -3.02 4.82
N ASN A 41 9.14 -3.10 5.31
CA ASN A 41 8.82 -3.74 6.58
C ASN A 41 8.30 -5.16 6.42
N ASN A 42 7.64 -5.46 5.31
CA ASN A 42 6.89 -6.70 5.10
C ASN A 42 7.07 -7.22 3.68
N HIS A 43 6.71 -8.49 3.46
CA HIS A 43 6.59 -9.05 2.12
C HIS A 43 5.24 -8.66 1.52
N SER A 44 5.05 -7.37 1.31
CA SER A 44 3.82 -6.80 0.74
C SER A 44 4.17 -5.67 -0.22
N ILE A 45 3.17 -5.24 -0.97
CA ILE A 45 3.27 -4.10 -1.87
C ILE A 45 2.46 -2.97 -1.28
N GLU A 46 3.08 -1.80 -1.14
CA GLU A 46 2.40 -0.57 -0.76
C GLU A 46 1.81 0.07 -2.02
N ALA A 47 0.56 0.52 -1.95
CA ALA A 47 -0.12 1.16 -3.07
C ALA A 47 -0.72 2.47 -2.59
N TRP A 48 -0.20 3.57 -3.11
CA TRP A 48 -0.47 4.92 -2.64
C TRP A 48 -0.99 5.80 -3.77
N PRO A 49 -2.04 6.59 -3.53
CA PRO A 49 -2.42 7.66 -4.45
C PRO A 49 -1.28 8.67 -4.61
N GLN A 50 -1.25 9.36 -5.75
CA GLN A 50 -0.18 10.30 -6.06
C GLN A 50 -0.01 11.38 -4.99
N ASP A 51 -1.10 11.93 -4.46
CA ASP A 51 -1.03 12.96 -3.41
C ASP A 51 -0.33 12.47 -2.14
N ARG A 52 -0.45 11.17 -1.82
CA ARG A 52 0.22 10.59 -0.66
C ARG A 52 1.72 10.42 -0.89
N ILE A 53 2.10 10.03 -2.10
CA ILE A 53 3.53 9.96 -2.47
C ILE A 53 4.13 11.37 -2.44
N GLU A 54 3.42 12.38 -2.91
CA GLU A 54 3.88 13.76 -2.85
C GLU A 54 4.08 14.24 -1.41
N LYS A 55 3.16 13.87 -0.51
CA LYS A 55 3.31 14.20 0.92
C LYS A 55 4.54 13.57 1.55
N ILE A 56 4.77 12.28 1.30
CA ILE A 56 5.95 11.61 1.85
C ILE A 56 7.24 12.16 1.22
N SER A 57 7.22 12.49 -0.06
CA SER A 57 8.34 13.13 -0.74
C SER A 57 8.69 14.46 -0.09
N ASN A 58 7.68 15.29 0.19
CA ASN A 58 7.88 16.57 0.88
C ASN A 58 8.43 16.38 2.29
N THR A 59 7.95 15.37 3.00
CA THR A 59 8.44 15.04 4.34
C THR A 59 9.90 14.63 4.30
N ILE A 60 10.28 13.77 3.35
CA ILE A 60 11.66 13.34 3.17
C ILE A 60 12.55 14.53 2.80
N ASP A 61 12.06 15.41 1.93
CA ASP A 61 12.80 16.60 1.49
C ASP A 61 13.03 17.59 2.64
N SER A 62 12.16 17.59 3.64
CA SER A 62 12.33 18.45 4.83
C SER A 62 13.37 17.94 5.83
N LEU A 63 13.82 16.70 5.68
CA LEU A 63 14.89 16.16 6.52
C LEU A 63 16.22 16.84 6.19
N ASN A 64 17.14 16.85 7.17
CA ASN A 64 18.49 17.38 6.94
C ASN A 64 19.16 16.63 5.79
N PRO A 65 19.58 17.33 4.70
CA PRO A 65 20.14 16.68 3.51
C PRO A 65 21.45 15.92 3.79
N PHE A 66 22.09 16.16 4.91
CA PHE A 66 23.32 15.48 5.31
C PHE A 66 23.10 14.29 6.25
N GLU A 67 21.85 14.00 6.62
CA GLU A 67 21.51 12.83 7.43
C GLU A 67 21.28 11.60 6.54
N GLU A 68 21.85 10.46 6.95
CA GLU A 68 21.73 9.20 6.21
C GLU A 68 20.28 8.73 6.08
N LYS A 69 19.44 8.97 7.09
CA LYS A 69 18.05 8.53 7.06
C LYS A 69 17.25 9.15 5.92
N ARG A 70 17.61 10.35 5.46
CA ARG A 70 16.99 10.95 4.27
C ARG A 70 17.21 10.07 3.05
N ASP A 71 18.45 9.64 2.85
CA ASP A 71 18.81 8.77 1.72
C ASP A 71 18.16 7.40 1.85
N PHE A 72 18.06 6.87 3.07
CA PHE A 72 17.41 5.58 3.31
C PHE A 72 15.93 5.62 2.91
N PHE A 73 15.19 6.64 3.33
CA PHE A 73 13.78 6.77 2.99
C PHE A 73 13.57 7.08 1.52
N ALA A 74 14.35 7.99 0.95
CA ALA A 74 14.27 8.29 -0.47
C ALA A 74 14.53 7.05 -1.33
N THR A 75 15.51 6.24 -0.94
CA THR A 75 15.86 5.02 -1.66
C THR A 75 14.80 3.93 -1.48
N SER A 76 14.35 3.69 -0.25
CA SER A 76 13.41 2.61 0.04
C SER A 76 12.00 2.87 -0.49
N ILE A 77 11.61 4.13 -0.61
CA ILE A 77 10.26 4.50 -1.05
C ILE A 77 10.28 5.10 -2.45
N LEU A 78 10.96 6.23 -2.63
CA LEU A 78 10.85 6.98 -3.88
C LEU A 78 11.54 6.29 -5.04
N SER A 79 12.77 5.77 -4.85
CA SER A 79 13.49 5.10 -5.95
C SER A 79 12.85 3.76 -6.34
N GLU A 80 12.07 3.16 -5.45
CA GLU A 80 11.38 1.88 -5.69
C GLU A 80 9.94 2.05 -6.17
N SER A 81 9.44 3.27 -6.19
CA SER A 81 8.06 3.56 -6.59
C SER A 81 7.87 3.49 -8.09
N ILE A 82 6.77 2.88 -8.51
CA ILE A 82 6.38 2.80 -9.91
C ILE A 82 4.92 3.20 -10.06
N ASN A 83 4.63 4.02 -11.07
CA ASN A 83 3.25 4.43 -11.38
C ASN A 83 2.60 3.37 -12.26
N LEU A 84 1.57 2.71 -11.74
CA LEU A 84 0.81 1.69 -12.45
C LEU A 84 -0.51 2.26 -12.90
N GLN A 85 -0.68 2.41 -14.22
CA GLN A 85 -1.91 2.93 -14.82
C GLN A 85 -2.94 1.82 -14.95
N PHE A 86 -4.22 2.17 -14.77
CA PHE A 86 -5.32 1.24 -15.07
C PHE A 86 -5.46 1.06 -16.57
N ASP A 87 -5.69 -0.18 -17.01
CA ASP A 87 -6.12 -0.42 -18.37
C ASP A 87 -7.64 -0.18 -18.50
N GLY A 88 -8.20 -0.38 -19.71
CA GLY A 88 -9.62 -0.15 -19.97
C GLY A 88 -10.58 -1.04 -19.16
N GLU A 89 -10.08 -2.08 -18.53
CA GLU A 89 -10.84 -2.99 -17.68
C GLU A 89 -10.56 -2.84 -16.19
N GLY A 90 -9.84 -1.79 -15.80
CA GLY A 90 -9.54 -1.51 -14.41
C GLY A 90 -8.48 -2.41 -13.80
N ARG A 91 -7.60 -2.97 -14.63
CA ARG A 91 -6.51 -3.82 -14.19
C ARG A 91 -5.20 -3.03 -14.13
N ILE A 92 -4.30 -3.46 -13.25
CA ILE A 92 -2.91 -3.00 -13.23
C ILE A 92 -2.00 -4.17 -13.56
N SER A 93 -0.83 -3.87 -14.13
CA SER A 93 0.20 -4.86 -14.43
C SER A 93 1.27 -4.78 -13.35
N LEU A 94 1.34 -5.82 -12.52
CA LEU A 94 2.35 -5.90 -11.47
C LEU A 94 3.66 -6.39 -12.07
N THR A 95 4.74 -5.71 -11.73
CA THR A 95 6.07 -6.08 -12.24
C THR A 95 6.54 -7.37 -11.58
N PRO A 96 7.42 -8.15 -12.27
CA PRO A 96 8.01 -9.33 -11.65
C PRO A 96 8.72 -9.04 -10.34
N LYS A 97 9.34 -7.88 -10.21
CA LYS A 97 10.02 -7.43 -8.99
C LYS A 97 9.04 -7.31 -7.82
N LEU A 98 7.88 -6.69 -8.03
CA LEU A 98 6.85 -6.54 -7.00
C LEU A 98 6.27 -7.90 -6.61
N LEU A 99 5.95 -8.72 -7.59
CA LEU A 99 5.38 -10.06 -7.34
C LEU A 99 6.35 -10.93 -6.55
N LYS A 100 7.64 -10.89 -6.88
CA LYS A 100 8.66 -11.65 -6.18
C LYS A 100 8.83 -11.18 -4.74
N HIS A 101 8.86 -9.86 -4.53
CA HIS A 101 8.96 -9.29 -3.19
C HIS A 101 7.81 -9.75 -2.29
N ALA A 102 6.59 -9.71 -2.80
CA ALA A 102 5.39 -10.09 -2.05
C ALA A 102 5.12 -11.61 -2.07
N LYS A 103 5.95 -12.39 -2.77
CA LYS A 103 5.79 -13.84 -2.90
C LYS A 103 4.44 -14.25 -3.48
N ILE A 104 3.92 -13.42 -4.39
CA ILE A 104 2.63 -13.65 -5.05
C ILE A 104 2.84 -14.51 -6.29
N LYS A 105 2.04 -15.57 -6.41
CA LYS A 105 2.05 -16.47 -7.58
C LYS A 105 0.74 -16.40 -8.38
N ASN A 106 -0.38 -16.57 -7.73
CA ASN A 106 -1.70 -16.66 -8.38
C ASN A 106 -2.74 -15.71 -7.78
N LYS A 107 -2.88 -15.75 -6.46
CA LYS A 107 -3.91 -14.99 -5.73
C LYS A 107 -3.26 -13.88 -4.93
N MET A 108 -3.98 -12.80 -4.76
CA MET A 108 -3.55 -11.71 -3.92
C MET A 108 -4.73 -11.09 -3.20
N LEU A 109 -4.44 -10.48 -2.05
CA LEU A 109 -5.39 -9.69 -1.28
C LEU A 109 -5.06 -8.22 -1.43
N PHE A 110 -6.09 -7.44 -1.76
CA PHE A 110 -6.07 -5.99 -1.65
C PHE A 110 -6.57 -5.63 -0.26
N VAL A 111 -5.77 -4.94 0.52
CA VAL A 111 -6.04 -4.66 1.93
C VAL A 111 -6.10 -3.15 2.14
N GLY A 112 -7.28 -2.63 2.47
CA GLY A 112 -7.47 -1.21 2.72
C GLY A 112 -6.79 -0.75 4.00
N GLN A 113 -6.13 0.40 3.92
CA GLN A 113 -5.40 1.02 5.02
C GLN A 113 -5.81 2.49 5.22
N GLY A 114 -7.02 2.86 4.78
CA GLY A 114 -7.51 4.23 4.88
C GLY A 114 -7.14 5.07 3.67
N LYS A 115 -6.07 5.82 3.72
CA LYS A 115 -5.62 6.68 2.60
C LYS A 115 -4.74 5.94 1.59
N THR A 116 -4.33 4.73 1.91
CA THR A 116 -3.51 3.85 1.08
C THR A 116 -4.07 2.44 1.13
N PHE A 117 -3.54 1.54 0.31
CA PHE A 117 -3.83 0.12 0.45
C PHE A 117 -2.56 -0.71 0.23
N GLN A 118 -2.65 -1.97 0.57
CA GLN A 118 -1.56 -2.93 0.42
C GLN A 118 -2.01 -4.10 -0.43
N ILE A 119 -1.06 -4.78 -1.04
CA ILE A 119 -1.29 -6.01 -1.77
C ILE A 119 -0.43 -7.10 -1.14
N TRP A 120 -1.07 -8.20 -0.77
CA TRP A 120 -0.47 -9.30 -0.04
C TRP A 120 -0.74 -10.64 -0.72
N GLU A 121 0.18 -11.59 -0.51
CA GLU A 121 -0.14 -12.99 -0.70
C GLU A 121 -1.10 -13.43 0.43
N PRO A 122 -2.21 -14.14 0.13
CA PRO A 122 -3.26 -14.37 1.13
C PRO A 122 -2.81 -15.07 2.42
N THR A 123 -1.98 -16.11 2.31
CA THR A 123 -1.49 -16.85 3.49
C THR A 123 -0.59 -15.98 4.35
N ASN A 124 0.28 -15.20 3.73
CA ASN A 124 1.16 -14.27 4.45
C ASN A 124 0.36 -13.17 5.14
N PHE A 125 -0.72 -12.71 4.52
CA PHE A 125 -1.59 -11.71 5.15
C PHE A 125 -2.29 -12.28 6.38
N GLU A 126 -2.76 -13.51 6.34
CA GLU A 126 -3.42 -14.13 7.50
C GLU A 126 -2.48 -14.20 8.72
N LYS A 127 -1.21 -14.52 8.49
CA LYS A 127 -0.19 -14.52 9.55
C LYS A 127 0.05 -13.12 10.10
N PHE A 128 0.18 -12.15 9.21
CA PHE A 128 0.36 -10.75 9.59
C PHE A 128 -0.84 -10.23 10.38
N LYS A 129 -2.05 -10.54 9.92
CA LYS A 129 -3.31 -10.14 10.55
C LYS A 129 -3.44 -10.67 11.98
N ALA A 130 -3.13 -11.95 12.18
CA ALA A 130 -3.16 -12.56 13.51
C ALA A 130 -2.20 -11.86 14.48
N ASN A 131 -0.98 -11.58 14.02
CA ASN A 131 0.02 -10.87 14.80
C ASN A 131 -0.38 -9.41 15.06
N ALA A 132 -0.92 -8.73 14.06
CA ALA A 132 -1.40 -7.36 14.17
C ALA A 132 -2.53 -7.25 15.20
N LYS A 133 -3.44 -8.22 15.23
CA LYS A 133 -4.53 -8.26 16.20
C LYS A 133 -4.03 -8.38 17.64
N LYS A 134 -3.04 -9.24 17.88
CA LYS A 134 -2.39 -9.36 19.20
C LYS A 134 -1.73 -8.04 19.62
N LYS A 135 -0.96 -7.43 18.72
CA LYS A 135 -0.29 -6.16 19.00
C LYS A 135 -1.26 -5.02 19.23
N SER A 136 -2.38 -4.99 18.52
CA SER A 136 -3.43 -4.00 18.71
C SER A 136 -4.03 -4.11 20.12
N ASN A 137 -4.29 -5.33 20.58
CA ASN A 137 -4.80 -5.54 21.94
C ASN A 137 -3.82 -5.08 23.01
N LEU A 138 -2.51 -5.27 22.79
CA LEU A 138 -1.47 -4.83 23.72
C LEU A 138 -1.27 -3.31 23.70
N ASN A 139 -1.58 -2.66 22.61
CA ASN A 139 -1.27 -1.24 22.37
C ASN A 139 -2.51 -0.36 22.22
N ARG A 140 -3.70 -0.84 22.65
CA ARG A 140 -4.95 -0.06 22.49
C ARG A 140 -4.90 1.32 23.13
N ALA A 141 -4.17 1.49 24.23
CA ALA A 141 -4.04 2.78 24.89
C ALA A 141 -3.35 3.83 24.02
N SER A 142 -2.62 3.42 22.99
CA SER A 142 -1.97 4.33 22.04
C SER A 142 -2.99 4.98 21.10
N LEU A 143 -4.18 4.40 20.94
CA LEU A 143 -5.25 4.94 20.10
C LEU A 143 -6.13 5.86 20.96
N LYS A 144 -5.78 7.15 21.02
CA LYS A 144 -6.34 8.12 21.98
C LYS A 144 -7.50 8.97 21.43
N TRP A 145 -8.12 8.55 20.34
CA TRP A 145 -9.17 9.35 19.70
C TRP A 145 -10.37 9.64 20.62
N GLU A 146 -10.75 8.67 21.47
CA GLU A 146 -11.85 8.84 22.42
C GLU A 146 -11.54 9.91 23.46
N LEU A 147 -10.30 9.97 23.92
CA LEU A 147 -9.87 10.98 24.89
C LEU A 147 -9.93 12.39 24.29
N GLN A 148 -9.73 12.52 23.00
CA GLN A 148 -9.85 13.79 22.29
C GLN A 148 -11.30 14.24 22.17
N LEU A 149 -12.23 13.29 21.98
CA LEU A 149 -13.65 13.59 21.89
C LEU A 149 -14.26 14.02 23.24
N ASN A 150 -13.70 13.53 24.33
CA ASN A 150 -14.18 13.81 25.69
C ASN A 150 -13.58 15.08 26.30
N LYS A 151 -12.74 15.76 25.55
CA LYS A 151 -12.16 17.04 25.94
C LYS A 151 -12.85 18.18 25.21
#